data_9f58c9a7972b559353522d5a79056a68
#
_entry.id   9f58c9a7972b559353522d5a79056a68
#
_cell.length_a   1.000
_cell.length_b   1.000
_cell.length_c   1.000
_cell.angle_alpha   90.00
_cell.angle_beta   90.00
_cell.angle_gamma   90.00
#
_symmetry.space_group_name_H-M   'P 1'
#
loop_
_entity.id
_entity.type
_entity.pdbx_description
1 polymer ?
#
loop_
_entity_poly.entity_id
_entity_poly.type
_entity_poly.pdbx_seq_one_letter_code
_entity_poly.pdbx_strand_id
1 'polypeptide(L)'
;MTDLQGRLLRLRWIGYGLLVTGFVLAFFHRNSPAAMADVLVADWHAGPALLGTVAASYFWVYTLMQVPTGILVDQFGPRRIVAPGMALAGIGTLAFAMAPDAGWGVAARMLIGFGVSFPFISLMKFTAVWFPERQFATLSGLTVFIGNLGAVLAATPLVWLIGHMAWQPAFIGLGLATLLLAGLTWRQVLDRPEHAGLPAVHPPTAAERALGTGWREGLLQVLRNRRSWPGFVVNFGLAGGAFGFAGLWGVPFLESSYGLDKADAAAQTSLLVMACAVGGLVIGRVSDALGRRRPVMVTWTVLHTLLWLPWLLHWPLSVGQHALVSAGLGFTSAAFALTWAVAKEVNPPRLAGPAWSIRVPFWVAR
;
A
#
# COMPACT_ATOMS: atom_id res chain seq x y z
N MET A 1 1.19 -33.20 -13.59
CA MET A 1 1.40 -32.49 -12.32
C MET A 1 0.87 -33.39 -11.21
N THR A 2 1.68 -33.66 -10.19
CA THR A 2 1.20 -34.43 -9.05
C THR A 2 0.07 -33.68 -8.35
N ASP A 3 -0.88 -34.36 -7.73
CA ASP A 3 -2.03 -33.79 -7.02
C ASP A 3 -1.59 -32.74 -5.95
N LEU A 4 -0.46 -32.99 -5.29
CA LEU A 4 0.15 -32.10 -4.32
C LEU A 4 0.59 -30.74 -4.92
N GLN A 5 1.17 -30.74 -6.12
CA GLN A 5 1.59 -29.52 -6.80
C GLN A 5 0.38 -28.68 -7.25
N GLY A 6 -0.66 -29.33 -7.76
CA GLY A 6 -1.91 -28.67 -8.13
C GLY A 6 -2.59 -28.01 -6.91
N ARG A 7 -2.62 -28.71 -5.78
CA ARG A 7 -3.16 -28.21 -4.52
C ARG A 7 -2.33 -27.03 -3.97
N LEU A 8 -1.01 -27.09 -4.02
CA LEU A 8 -0.12 -25.98 -3.62
C LEU A 8 -0.39 -24.74 -4.46
N LEU A 9 -0.45 -24.88 -5.79
CA LEU A 9 -0.72 -23.80 -6.73
C LEU A 9 -2.08 -23.15 -6.44
N ARG A 10 -3.11 -23.94 -6.26
CA ARG A 10 -4.46 -23.45 -5.96
C ARG A 10 -4.51 -22.65 -4.66
N LEU A 11 -3.98 -23.19 -3.57
CA LEU A 11 -4.04 -22.55 -2.25
C LEU A 11 -3.26 -21.24 -2.20
N ARG A 12 -2.06 -21.19 -2.81
CA ARG A 12 -1.25 -19.96 -2.81
C ARG A 12 -1.88 -18.84 -3.62
N TRP A 13 -2.53 -19.14 -4.77
CA TRP A 13 -3.16 -18.11 -5.58
C TRP A 13 -4.49 -17.64 -4.98
N ILE A 14 -5.26 -18.51 -4.34
CA ILE A 14 -6.44 -18.12 -3.58
C ILE A 14 -6.03 -17.21 -2.41
N GLY A 15 -5.02 -17.61 -1.62
CA GLY A 15 -4.54 -16.81 -0.50
C GLY A 15 -4.01 -15.45 -0.94
N TYR A 16 -3.18 -15.42 -2.00
CA TYR A 16 -2.69 -14.17 -2.58
C TYR A 16 -3.84 -13.28 -3.09
N GLY A 17 -4.80 -13.84 -3.81
CA GLY A 17 -5.96 -13.13 -4.33
C GLY A 17 -6.82 -12.49 -3.24
N LEU A 18 -7.12 -13.21 -2.17
CA LEU A 18 -7.88 -12.68 -1.04
C LEU A 18 -7.13 -11.56 -0.31
N LEU A 19 -5.84 -11.74 -0.05
CA LEU A 19 -5.02 -10.74 0.64
C LEU A 19 -4.79 -9.48 -0.23
N VAL A 20 -4.58 -9.64 -1.54
CA VAL A 20 -4.41 -8.49 -2.44
C VAL A 20 -5.71 -7.71 -2.62
N THR A 21 -6.86 -8.39 -2.60
CA THR A 21 -8.17 -7.71 -2.58
C THR A 21 -8.33 -6.85 -1.32
N GLY A 22 -7.91 -7.34 -0.15
CA GLY A 22 -7.83 -6.52 1.07
C GLY A 22 -6.94 -5.29 0.90
N PHE A 23 -5.85 -5.41 0.16
CA PHE A 23 -4.96 -4.29 -0.14
C PHE A 23 -5.57 -3.29 -1.14
N VAL A 24 -6.33 -3.75 -2.14
CA VAL A 24 -7.13 -2.90 -3.03
C VAL A 24 -8.12 -2.06 -2.23
N LEU A 25 -8.83 -2.67 -1.27
CA LEU A 25 -9.74 -1.96 -0.38
C LEU A 25 -9.03 -0.91 0.48
N ALA A 26 -7.80 -1.19 0.94
CA ALA A 26 -6.99 -0.20 1.66
C ALA A 26 -6.72 1.04 0.81
N PHE A 27 -6.37 0.87 -0.46
CA PHE A 27 -6.16 1.98 -1.40
C PHE A 27 -7.45 2.70 -1.76
N PHE A 28 -8.55 1.97 -1.90
CA PHE A 28 -9.87 2.57 -2.10
C PHE A 28 -10.24 3.49 -0.93
N HIS A 29 -10.19 2.99 0.30
CA HIS A 29 -10.49 3.78 1.49
C HIS A 29 -9.56 4.96 1.71
N ARG A 30 -8.30 4.85 1.29
CA ARG A 30 -7.33 5.94 1.35
C ARG A 30 -7.76 7.13 0.47
N ASN A 31 -8.24 6.86 -0.73
CA ASN A 31 -8.49 7.88 -1.75
C ASN A 31 -9.97 8.34 -1.79
N SER A 32 -10.91 7.54 -1.28
CA SER A 32 -12.34 7.85 -1.35
C SER A 32 -12.76 9.21 -0.74
N PRO A 33 -12.16 9.76 0.33
CA PRO A 33 -12.60 11.05 0.87
C PRO A 33 -12.42 12.21 -0.10
N ALA A 34 -11.38 12.19 -0.92
CA ALA A 34 -11.16 13.24 -1.92
C ALA A 34 -12.29 13.27 -2.97
N ALA A 35 -12.75 12.09 -3.41
CA ALA A 35 -13.86 11.97 -4.36
C ALA A 35 -15.23 12.33 -3.76
N MET A 36 -15.35 12.28 -2.43
CA MET A 36 -16.60 12.50 -1.69
C MET A 36 -16.67 13.85 -0.99
N ALA A 37 -15.65 14.70 -1.11
CA ALA A 37 -15.50 15.90 -0.30
C ALA A 37 -16.77 16.79 -0.33
N ASP A 38 -17.28 17.09 -1.52
CA ASP A 38 -18.44 17.97 -1.69
C ASP A 38 -19.71 17.37 -1.07
N VAL A 39 -19.91 16.05 -1.21
CA VAL A 39 -21.07 15.35 -0.67
C VAL A 39 -21.02 15.29 0.84
N LEU A 40 -19.84 15.04 1.43
CA LEU A 40 -19.66 15.02 2.89
C LEU A 40 -19.80 16.43 3.50
N VAL A 41 -19.36 17.49 2.78
CA VAL A 41 -19.63 18.88 3.19
C VAL A 41 -21.14 19.14 3.28
N ALA A 42 -21.86 18.72 2.25
CA ALA A 42 -23.31 18.96 2.18
C ALA A 42 -24.06 18.16 3.27
N ASP A 43 -23.77 16.88 3.43
CA ASP A 43 -24.49 16.00 4.36
C ASP A 43 -24.19 16.30 5.84
N TRP A 44 -22.92 16.60 6.16
CA TRP A 44 -22.51 16.82 7.55
C TRP A 44 -22.36 18.29 7.91
N HIS A 45 -22.65 19.22 6.99
CA HIS A 45 -22.44 20.67 7.17
C HIS A 45 -21.03 20.99 7.70
N ALA A 46 -20.03 20.21 7.22
CA ALA A 46 -18.68 20.22 7.73
C ALA A 46 -17.78 21.20 6.96
N GLY A 47 -17.04 22.03 7.69
CA GLY A 47 -16.03 22.90 7.09
C GLY A 47 -14.81 22.12 6.57
N PRO A 48 -13.97 22.76 5.70
CA PRO A 48 -12.79 22.12 5.09
C PRO A 48 -11.80 21.50 6.09
N ALA A 49 -11.62 22.15 7.25
CA ALA A 49 -10.72 21.64 8.31
C ALA A 49 -11.20 20.30 8.90
N LEU A 50 -12.52 20.15 9.07
CA LEU A 50 -13.10 18.91 9.60
C LEU A 50 -13.01 17.78 8.58
N LEU A 51 -13.20 18.05 7.29
CA LEU A 51 -12.95 17.08 6.22
C LEU A 51 -11.49 16.65 6.15
N GLY A 52 -10.56 17.59 6.31
CA GLY A 52 -9.15 17.28 6.47
C GLY A 52 -8.89 16.33 7.64
N THR A 53 -9.59 16.52 8.77
CA THR A 53 -9.50 15.63 9.93
C THR A 53 -10.07 14.24 9.62
N VAL A 54 -11.20 14.14 8.91
CA VAL A 54 -11.78 12.86 8.46
C VAL A 54 -10.81 12.09 7.58
N ALA A 55 -10.14 12.78 6.65
CA ALA A 55 -9.12 12.16 5.80
C ALA A 55 -7.87 11.75 6.60
N ALA A 56 -7.34 12.65 7.43
CA ALA A 56 -6.11 12.45 8.20
C ALA A 56 -6.24 11.34 9.26
N SER A 57 -7.42 11.18 9.88
CA SER A 57 -7.66 10.18 10.93
C SER A 57 -7.35 8.75 10.49
N TYR A 58 -7.67 8.41 9.25
CA TYR A 58 -7.29 7.14 8.63
C TYR A 58 -5.77 6.97 8.60
N PHE A 59 -5.04 7.98 8.13
CA PHE A 59 -3.60 7.91 7.96
C PHE A 59 -2.86 7.83 9.31
N TRP A 60 -3.32 8.53 10.33
CA TRP A 60 -2.73 8.46 11.67
C TRP A 60 -2.76 7.04 12.23
N VAL A 61 -3.95 6.42 12.22
CA VAL A 61 -4.09 5.05 12.73
C VAL A 61 -3.34 4.05 11.85
N TYR A 62 -3.45 4.16 10.53
CA TYR A 62 -2.72 3.33 9.59
C TYR A 62 -1.21 3.38 9.84
N THR A 63 -0.64 4.57 10.04
CA THR A 63 0.79 4.76 10.29
C THR A 63 1.22 4.18 11.63
N LEU A 64 0.47 4.44 12.70
CA LEU A 64 0.77 3.90 14.04
C LEU A 64 0.74 2.38 14.04
N MET A 65 -0.13 1.77 13.24
CA MET A 65 -0.28 0.31 13.16
C MET A 65 0.81 -0.38 12.32
N GLN A 66 1.62 0.32 11.54
CA GLN A 66 2.60 -0.33 10.66
C GLN A 66 3.61 -1.21 11.44
N VAL A 67 4.18 -0.68 12.53
CA VAL A 67 5.13 -1.44 13.36
C VAL A 67 4.43 -2.57 14.15
N PRO A 68 3.32 -2.32 14.88
CA PRO A 68 2.54 -3.38 15.50
C PRO A 68 2.12 -4.48 14.52
N THR A 69 1.66 -4.13 13.32
CA THR A 69 1.24 -5.10 12.29
C THR A 69 2.36 -6.06 11.92
N GLY A 70 3.58 -5.55 11.71
CA GLY A 70 4.73 -6.41 11.40
C GLY A 70 4.98 -7.46 12.47
N ILE A 71 4.91 -7.04 13.74
CA ILE A 71 5.09 -7.92 14.89
C ILE A 71 3.98 -8.96 15.00
N LEU A 72 2.73 -8.50 14.90
CA LEU A 72 1.55 -9.36 15.00
C LEU A 72 1.52 -10.41 13.90
N VAL A 73 1.82 -10.02 12.66
CA VAL A 73 1.86 -10.93 11.52
C VAL A 73 2.98 -11.97 11.65
N ASP A 74 4.12 -11.60 12.22
CA ASP A 74 5.20 -12.55 12.46
C ASP A 74 4.86 -13.56 13.56
N GLN A 75 4.11 -13.16 14.59
CA GLN A 75 3.72 -14.02 15.71
C GLN A 75 2.51 -14.90 15.39
N PHE A 76 1.46 -14.34 14.82
CA PHE A 76 0.16 -15.00 14.67
C PHE A 76 -0.14 -15.47 13.24
N GLY A 77 0.64 -15.01 12.26
CA GLY A 77 0.45 -15.29 10.84
C GLY A 77 -0.57 -14.38 10.15
N PRO A 78 -0.52 -14.32 8.80
CA PRO A 78 -1.37 -13.46 7.98
C PRO A 78 -2.88 -13.65 8.19
N ARG A 79 -3.34 -14.90 8.25
CA ARG A 79 -4.76 -15.25 8.40
C ARG A 79 -5.39 -14.65 9.65
N ARG A 80 -4.73 -14.88 10.80
CA ARG A 80 -5.26 -14.51 12.13
C ARG A 80 -5.25 -13.00 12.36
N ILE A 81 -4.49 -12.26 11.56
CA ILE A 81 -4.38 -10.80 11.68
C ILE A 81 -5.25 -10.10 10.63
N VAL A 82 -5.20 -10.54 9.36
CA VAL A 82 -5.95 -9.87 8.29
C VAL A 82 -7.45 -10.07 8.42
N ALA A 83 -7.90 -11.29 8.72
CA ALA A 83 -9.34 -11.55 8.74
C ALA A 83 -10.08 -10.74 9.82
N PRO A 84 -9.64 -10.69 11.11
CA PRO A 84 -10.25 -9.78 12.08
C PRO A 84 -10.07 -8.31 11.72
N GLY A 85 -8.89 -7.91 11.17
CA GLY A 85 -8.66 -6.56 10.71
C GLY A 85 -9.65 -6.15 9.64
N MET A 86 -9.85 -6.97 8.61
CA MET A 86 -10.83 -6.70 7.56
C MET A 86 -12.28 -6.72 8.09
N ALA A 87 -12.59 -7.53 9.10
CA ALA A 87 -13.89 -7.47 9.77
C ALA A 87 -14.11 -6.11 10.44
N LEU A 88 -13.10 -5.61 11.17
CA LEU A 88 -13.14 -4.27 11.77
C LEU A 88 -13.24 -3.16 10.71
N ALA A 89 -12.51 -3.29 9.59
CA ALA A 89 -12.62 -2.36 8.47
C ALA A 89 -14.04 -2.36 7.86
N GLY A 90 -14.65 -3.54 7.69
CA GLY A 90 -16.01 -3.68 7.21
C GLY A 90 -17.04 -3.04 8.15
N ILE A 91 -16.93 -3.30 9.45
CA ILE A 91 -17.75 -2.65 10.49
C ILE A 91 -17.55 -1.13 10.46
N GLY A 92 -16.29 -0.67 10.39
CA GLY A 92 -15.97 0.76 10.27
C GLY A 92 -16.56 1.38 9.01
N THR A 93 -16.59 0.66 7.88
CA THR A 93 -17.19 1.13 6.63
C THR A 93 -18.71 1.25 6.75
N LEU A 94 -19.37 0.30 7.40
CA LEU A 94 -20.80 0.39 7.70
C LEU A 94 -21.10 1.57 8.66
N ALA A 95 -20.28 1.71 9.71
CA ALA A 95 -20.41 2.83 10.65
C ALA A 95 -20.19 4.18 9.95
N PHE A 96 -19.26 4.26 9.00
CA PHE A 96 -19.04 5.47 8.18
C PHE A 96 -20.25 5.80 7.32
N ALA A 97 -20.87 4.81 6.68
CA ALA A 97 -22.06 4.99 5.87
C ALA A 97 -23.29 5.45 6.69
N MET A 98 -23.30 5.13 7.96
CA MET A 98 -24.39 5.46 8.91
C MET A 98 -24.03 6.66 9.82
N ALA A 99 -22.90 7.33 9.57
CA ALA A 99 -22.41 8.42 10.41
C ALA A 99 -23.37 9.63 10.34
N PRO A 100 -23.93 10.08 11.47
CA PRO A 100 -24.84 11.22 11.49
C PRO A 100 -24.13 12.56 11.35
N ASP A 101 -22.85 12.60 11.66
CA ASP A 101 -22.00 13.79 11.60
C ASP A 101 -20.53 13.43 11.33
N ALA A 102 -19.71 14.46 11.09
CA ALA A 102 -18.29 14.29 10.79
C ALA A 102 -17.49 13.73 11.97
N GLY A 103 -17.90 13.91 13.22
CA GLY A 103 -17.24 13.34 14.40
C GLY A 103 -17.35 11.81 14.40
N TRP A 104 -18.53 11.27 14.15
CA TRP A 104 -18.74 9.85 13.92
C TRP A 104 -17.99 9.36 12.69
N GLY A 105 -17.96 10.17 11.63
CA GLY A 105 -17.17 9.91 10.43
C GLY A 105 -15.69 9.73 10.74
N VAL A 106 -15.10 10.59 11.59
CA VAL A 106 -13.70 10.47 12.06
C VAL A 106 -13.48 9.14 12.79
N ALA A 107 -14.33 8.79 13.76
CA ALA A 107 -14.22 7.56 14.53
C ALA A 107 -14.30 6.32 13.61
N ALA A 108 -15.25 6.31 12.69
CA ALA A 108 -15.39 5.24 11.69
C ALA A 108 -14.15 5.14 10.78
N ARG A 109 -13.59 6.26 10.34
CA ARG A 109 -12.37 6.32 9.54
C ARG A 109 -11.13 5.80 10.30
N MET A 110 -11.03 6.08 11.59
CA MET A 110 -9.98 5.49 12.44
C MET A 110 -10.11 3.97 12.49
N LEU A 111 -11.33 3.44 12.64
CA LEU A 111 -11.57 1.99 12.66
C LEU A 111 -11.26 1.34 11.30
N ILE A 112 -11.63 1.99 10.20
CA ILE A 112 -11.25 1.55 8.84
C ILE A 112 -9.72 1.54 8.73
N GLY A 113 -9.04 2.64 9.07
CA GLY A 113 -7.58 2.77 9.01
C GLY A 113 -6.85 1.69 9.81
N PHE A 114 -7.37 1.35 11.00
CA PHE A 114 -6.88 0.25 11.81
C PHE A 114 -6.99 -1.08 11.05
N GLY A 115 -8.18 -1.42 10.57
CA GLY A 115 -8.43 -2.71 9.92
C GLY A 115 -7.65 -2.90 8.60
N VAL A 116 -7.53 -1.87 7.77
CA VAL A 116 -6.82 -1.94 6.50
C VAL A 116 -5.30 -1.77 6.63
N SER A 117 -4.77 -1.56 7.82
CA SER A 117 -3.32 -1.52 8.06
C SER A 117 -2.64 -2.89 7.94
N PHE A 118 -3.40 -3.97 8.11
CA PHE A 118 -2.88 -5.34 8.14
C PHE A 118 -2.60 -5.99 6.78
N PRO A 119 -3.41 -5.79 5.71
CA PRO A 119 -3.30 -6.54 4.46
C PRO A 119 -1.93 -6.47 3.79
N PHE A 120 -1.30 -5.30 3.71
CA PHE A 120 -0.05 -5.13 2.96
C PHE A 120 1.11 -5.96 3.53
N ILE A 121 1.40 -5.79 4.83
CA ILE A 121 2.51 -6.50 5.49
C ILE A 121 2.24 -8.00 5.51
N SER A 122 0.99 -8.39 5.74
CA SER A 122 0.55 -9.79 5.69
C SER A 122 0.71 -10.41 4.31
N LEU A 123 0.38 -9.67 3.26
CA LEU A 123 0.55 -10.10 1.87
C LEU A 123 2.04 -10.29 1.53
N MET A 124 2.91 -9.38 1.95
CA MET A 124 4.36 -9.52 1.79
C MET A 124 4.89 -10.76 2.53
N LYS A 125 4.44 -11.01 3.76
CA LYS A 125 4.80 -12.21 4.53
C LYS A 125 4.27 -13.48 3.85
N PHE A 126 3.01 -13.48 3.45
CA PHE A 126 2.40 -14.59 2.73
C PHE A 126 3.17 -14.92 1.45
N THR A 127 3.49 -13.91 0.65
CA THR A 127 4.27 -14.07 -0.58
C THR A 127 5.66 -14.65 -0.30
N ALA A 128 6.33 -14.20 0.77
CA ALA A 128 7.64 -14.72 1.15
C ALA A 128 7.62 -16.18 1.60
N VAL A 129 6.50 -16.68 2.13
CA VAL A 129 6.33 -18.06 2.62
C VAL A 129 5.84 -19.03 1.53
N TRP A 130 4.92 -18.56 0.67
CA TRP A 130 4.22 -19.42 -0.29
C TRP A 130 4.83 -19.44 -1.68
N PHE A 131 5.66 -18.46 -2.04
CA PHE A 131 6.21 -18.34 -3.39
C PHE A 131 7.74 -18.43 -3.39
N PRO A 132 8.35 -18.96 -4.46
CA PRO A 132 9.81 -18.99 -4.61
C PRO A 132 10.43 -17.59 -4.53
N GLU A 133 11.65 -17.49 -3.97
CA GLU A 133 12.36 -16.21 -3.81
C GLU A 133 12.49 -15.40 -5.11
N ARG A 134 12.75 -16.11 -6.22
CA ARG A 134 12.87 -15.52 -7.55
C ARG A 134 11.62 -14.76 -8.02
N GLN A 135 10.45 -15.08 -7.45
CA GLN A 135 9.16 -14.44 -7.81
C GLN A 135 8.79 -13.30 -6.87
N PHE A 136 9.51 -13.11 -5.76
CA PHE A 136 9.12 -12.15 -4.72
C PHE A 136 9.07 -10.70 -5.24
N ALA A 137 10.09 -10.24 -6.00
CA ALA A 137 10.11 -8.87 -6.51
C ALA A 137 9.01 -8.64 -7.56
N THR A 138 8.77 -9.62 -8.44
CA THR A 138 7.69 -9.55 -9.44
C THR A 138 6.31 -9.51 -8.78
N LEU A 139 6.07 -10.36 -7.77
CA LEU A 139 4.82 -10.36 -7.01
C LEU A 139 4.63 -9.09 -6.17
N SER A 140 5.71 -8.53 -5.65
CA SER A 140 5.66 -7.23 -4.96
C SER A 140 5.25 -6.11 -5.92
N GLY A 141 5.82 -6.08 -7.13
CA GLY A 141 5.40 -5.15 -8.19
C GLY A 141 3.95 -5.34 -8.61
N LEU A 142 3.52 -6.59 -8.79
CA LEU A 142 2.13 -6.94 -9.10
C LEU A 142 1.18 -6.51 -7.97
N THR A 143 1.58 -6.68 -6.72
CA THR A 143 0.82 -6.22 -5.55
C THR A 143 0.59 -4.71 -5.60
N VAL A 144 1.64 -3.92 -5.89
CA VAL A 144 1.53 -2.46 -6.02
C VAL A 144 0.61 -2.08 -7.18
N PHE A 145 0.77 -2.74 -8.33
CA PHE A 145 -0.11 -2.51 -9.49
C PHE A 145 -1.57 -2.75 -9.15
N ILE A 146 -1.90 -3.93 -8.61
CA ILE A 146 -3.28 -4.29 -8.23
C ILE A 146 -3.80 -3.35 -7.14
N GLY A 147 -2.98 -3.01 -6.13
CA GLY A 147 -3.35 -2.07 -5.08
C GLY A 147 -3.79 -0.72 -5.62
N ASN A 148 -3.07 -0.17 -6.61
CA ASN A 148 -3.42 1.09 -7.25
C ASN A 148 -4.77 1.04 -8.00
N LEU A 149 -5.27 -0.13 -8.41
CA LEU A 149 -6.64 -0.24 -8.93
C LEU A 149 -7.67 0.22 -7.89
N GLY A 150 -7.39 0.03 -6.59
CA GLY A 150 -8.24 0.57 -5.51
C GLY A 150 -8.32 2.10 -5.54
N ALA A 151 -7.21 2.79 -5.80
CA ALA A 151 -7.21 4.25 -5.96
C ALA A 151 -7.99 4.69 -7.21
N VAL A 152 -7.84 3.97 -8.33
CA VAL A 152 -8.61 4.22 -9.55
C VAL A 152 -10.10 4.03 -9.31
N LEU A 153 -10.51 2.96 -8.63
CA LEU A 153 -11.91 2.70 -8.28
C LEU A 153 -12.50 3.77 -7.35
N ALA A 154 -11.67 4.35 -6.48
CA ALA A 154 -12.07 5.42 -5.57
C ALA A 154 -12.14 6.81 -6.25
N ALA A 155 -11.67 6.94 -7.48
CA ALA A 155 -11.72 8.18 -8.26
C ALA A 155 -12.99 8.22 -9.15
N THR A 156 -12.81 8.15 -10.46
CA THR A 156 -13.93 8.29 -11.43
C THR A 156 -15.09 7.32 -11.21
N PRO A 157 -14.89 6.01 -10.96
CA PRO A 157 -16.01 5.10 -10.72
C PRO A 157 -16.84 5.46 -9.49
N LEU A 158 -16.18 5.88 -8.40
CA LEU A 158 -16.89 6.30 -7.19
C LEU A 158 -17.66 7.60 -7.42
N VAL A 159 -17.04 8.61 -8.05
CA VAL A 159 -17.70 9.88 -8.40
C VAL A 159 -18.92 9.64 -9.29
N TRP A 160 -18.80 8.79 -10.30
CA TRP A 160 -19.93 8.41 -11.15
C TRP A 160 -21.05 7.75 -10.34
N LEU A 161 -20.71 6.81 -9.47
CA LEU A 161 -21.69 6.10 -8.64
C LEU A 161 -22.47 7.04 -7.72
N ILE A 162 -21.77 7.93 -6.97
CA ILE A 162 -22.40 8.87 -6.05
C ILE A 162 -23.12 10.02 -6.77
N GLY A 163 -22.85 10.24 -8.06
CA GLY A 163 -23.64 11.15 -8.89
C GLY A 163 -24.99 10.58 -9.33
N HIS A 164 -25.19 9.25 -9.24
CA HIS A 164 -26.43 8.58 -9.64
C HIS A 164 -27.24 8.00 -8.49
N MET A 165 -26.62 7.86 -7.30
CA MET A 165 -27.27 7.36 -6.09
C MET A 165 -26.65 8.02 -4.86
N ALA A 166 -27.36 7.98 -3.73
CA ALA A 166 -26.78 8.40 -2.45
C ALA A 166 -25.50 7.59 -2.14
N TRP A 167 -24.51 8.23 -1.50
CA TRP A 167 -23.23 7.60 -1.22
C TRP A 167 -23.31 6.50 -0.15
N GLN A 168 -24.25 6.62 0.79
CA GLN A 168 -24.42 5.68 1.91
C GLN A 168 -24.67 4.23 1.45
N PRO A 169 -25.60 3.92 0.52
CA PRO A 169 -25.79 2.56 0.00
C PRO A 169 -24.52 1.97 -0.64
N ALA A 170 -23.73 2.78 -1.34
CA ALA A 170 -22.47 2.32 -1.92
C ALA A 170 -21.48 1.87 -0.84
N PHE A 171 -21.36 2.62 0.25
CA PHE A 171 -20.49 2.27 1.37
C PHE A 171 -21.06 1.13 2.23
N ILE A 172 -22.37 0.97 2.34
CA ILE A 172 -22.98 -0.21 2.95
C ILE A 172 -22.60 -1.45 2.14
N GLY A 173 -22.77 -1.44 0.82
CA GLY A 173 -22.36 -2.53 -0.04
C GLY A 173 -20.87 -2.87 0.08
N LEU A 174 -20.02 -1.85 0.12
CA LEU A 174 -18.56 -2.00 0.33
C LEU A 174 -18.25 -2.62 1.70
N GLY A 175 -18.91 -2.18 2.75
CA GLY A 175 -18.76 -2.72 4.11
C GLY A 175 -19.13 -4.21 4.18
N LEU A 176 -20.27 -4.57 3.59
CA LEU A 176 -20.73 -5.98 3.51
C LEU A 176 -19.76 -6.83 2.68
N ALA A 177 -19.27 -6.32 1.54
CA ALA A 177 -18.25 -7.00 0.73
C ALA A 177 -16.94 -7.19 1.50
N THR A 178 -16.55 -6.21 2.32
CA THR A 178 -15.36 -6.30 3.18
C THR A 178 -15.54 -7.35 4.29
N LEU A 179 -16.72 -7.44 4.89
CA LEU A 179 -17.04 -8.49 5.86
C LEU A 179 -17.04 -9.88 5.23
N LEU A 180 -17.58 -10.02 4.02
CA LEU A 180 -17.51 -11.26 3.25
C LEU A 180 -16.05 -11.65 2.98
N LEU A 181 -15.21 -10.68 2.54
CA LEU A 181 -13.79 -10.92 2.33
C LEU A 181 -13.08 -11.35 3.62
N ALA A 182 -13.42 -10.76 4.76
CA ALA A 182 -12.90 -11.19 6.05
C ALA A 182 -13.25 -12.66 6.36
N GLY A 183 -14.50 -13.06 6.14
CA GLY A 183 -14.96 -14.44 6.30
C GLY A 183 -14.27 -15.43 5.34
N LEU A 184 -14.10 -15.04 4.07
CA LEU A 184 -13.38 -15.84 3.08
C LEU A 184 -11.89 -15.96 3.43
N THR A 185 -11.25 -14.87 3.87
CA THR A 185 -9.87 -14.86 4.34
C THR A 185 -9.70 -15.81 5.54
N TRP A 186 -10.61 -15.74 6.51
CA TRP A 186 -10.57 -16.63 7.66
C TRP A 186 -10.68 -18.11 7.28
N ARG A 187 -11.49 -18.45 6.29
CA ARG A 187 -11.75 -19.84 5.88
C ARG A 187 -10.68 -20.41 4.95
N GLN A 188 -10.17 -19.61 4.02
CA GLN A 188 -9.38 -20.11 2.89
C GLN A 188 -7.89 -19.79 2.96
N VAL A 189 -7.49 -18.71 3.66
CA VAL A 189 -6.06 -18.37 3.80
C VAL A 189 -5.43 -19.29 4.83
N LEU A 190 -4.31 -19.89 4.48
CA LEU A 190 -3.46 -20.66 5.39
C LEU A 190 -2.14 -19.92 5.58
N ASP A 191 -1.66 -19.85 6.81
CA ASP A 191 -0.44 -19.09 7.12
C ASP A 191 0.82 -19.73 6.53
N ARG A 192 0.83 -21.07 6.41
CA ARG A 192 1.96 -21.85 5.87
C ARG A 192 1.47 -23.05 5.07
N PRO A 193 2.23 -23.50 4.05
CA PRO A 193 1.92 -24.72 3.29
C PRO A 193 1.79 -25.97 4.18
N GLU A 194 2.60 -26.07 5.23
CA GLU A 194 2.61 -27.20 6.16
C GLU A 194 1.28 -27.39 6.89
N HIS A 195 0.51 -26.32 7.10
CA HIS A 195 -0.84 -26.39 7.68
C HIS A 195 -1.86 -27.10 6.76
N ALA A 196 -1.51 -27.26 5.48
CA ALA A 196 -2.28 -28.04 4.51
C ALA A 196 -1.70 -29.45 4.26
N GLY A 197 -0.68 -29.86 5.01
CA GLY A 197 0.05 -31.11 4.77
C GLY A 197 0.95 -31.07 3.51
N LEU A 198 1.32 -29.85 3.07
CA LEU A 198 2.19 -29.63 1.91
C LEU A 198 3.63 -29.36 2.36
N PRO A 199 4.65 -29.69 1.54
CA PRO A 199 6.03 -29.36 1.88
C PRO A 199 6.25 -27.86 1.94
N ALA A 200 7.11 -27.41 2.86
CA ALA A 200 7.55 -26.02 2.92
C ALA A 200 8.24 -25.60 1.62
N VAL A 201 7.87 -24.42 1.11
CA VAL A 201 8.56 -23.83 -0.07
C VAL A 201 9.97 -23.38 0.32
N HIS A 202 10.14 -22.92 1.55
CA HIS A 202 11.40 -22.52 2.16
C HIS A 202 11.54 -23.23 3.52
N PRO A 203 12.18 -24.41 3.57
CA PRO A 203 12.40 -25.09 4.85
C PRO A 203 13.31 -24.22 5.73
N PRO A 204 12.91 -23.95 6.99
CA PRO A 204 13.73 -23.14 7.89
C PRO A 204 15.04 -23.84 8.17
N THR A 205 16.15 -23.11 8.13
CA THR A 205 17.48 -23.62 8.49
C THR A 205 17.53 -23.95 10.00
N ALA A 206 18.47 -24.79 10.41
CA ALA A 206 18.68 -25.14 11.83
C ALA A 206 18.96 -23.87 12.68
N ALA A 207 19.69 -22.89 12.13
CA ALA A 207 19.96 -21.61 12.77
C ALA A 207 18.70 -20.75 12.96
N GLU A 208 17.77 -20.79 12.00
CA GLU A 208 16.49 -20.05 12.10
C GLU A 208 15.54 -20.66 13.14
N ARG A 209 15.63 -21.98 13.36
CA ARG A 209 14.84 -22.64 14.42
C ARG A 209 15.37 -22.39 15.82
N ALA A 210 16.70 -22.25 15.96
CA ALA A 210 17.37 -22.10 17.27
C ALA A 210 17.24 -20.69 17.88
N LEU A 211 16.92 -19.67 17.08
CA LEU A 211 16.97 -18.27 17.49
C LEU A 211 15.57 -17.68 17.67
N GLY A 212 14.90 -18.04 18.75
CA GLY A 212 13.70 -17.34 19.27
C GLY A 212 14.08 -15.96 19.82
N THR A 213 14.22 -14.94 18.94
CA THR A 213 14.39 -13.55 19.42
C THR A 213 13.03 -12.93 19.68
N GLY A 214 12.90 -12.26 20.84
CA GLY A 214 11.74 -11.43 21.13
C GLY A 214 11.58 -10.32 20.10
N TRP A 215 10.36 -9.88 19.82
CA TRP A 215 10.07 -8.85 18.81
C TRP A 215 10.87 -7.55 19.03
N ARG A 216 11.12 -7.14 20.28
CA ARG A 216 11.93 -5.96 20.64
C ARG A 216 13.36 -6.08 20.15
N GLU A 217 13.97 -7.23 20.36
CA GLU A 217 15.33 -7.52 19.90
C GLU A 217 15.39 -7.52 18.37
N GLY A 218 14.39 -8.12 17.73
CA GLY A 218 14.26 -8.10 16.27
C GLY A 218 14.16 -6.69 15.69
N LEU A 219 13.33 -5.86 16.29
CA LEU A 219 13.18 -4.45 15.90
C LEU A 219 14.48 -3.67 16.08
N LEU A 220 15.11 -3.80 17.26
CA LEU A 220 16.40 -3.15 17.55
C LEU A 220 17.51 -3.64 16.63
N GLN A 221 17.53 -4.91 16.26
CA GLN A 221 18.48 -5.47 15.33
C GLN A 221 18.35 -4.85 13.93
N VAL A 222 17.11 -4.66 13.43
CA VAL A 222 16.86 -3.98 12.15
C VAL A 222 17.27 -2.51 12.20
N LEU A 223 16.96 -1.81 13.28
CA LEU A 223 17.34 -0.40 13.47
C LEU A 223 18.85 -0.22 13.58
N ARG A 224 19.55 -1.13 14.24
CA ARG A 224 21.01 -1.11 14.35
C ARG A 224 21.73 -1.55 13.09
N ASN A 225 21.04 -2.25 12.17
CA ASN A 225 21.64 -2.68 10.91
C ASN A 225 21.81 -1.50 9.94
N ARG A 226 23.00 -0.93 9.89
CA ARG A 226 23.33 0.20 9.00
C ARG A 226 23.05 -0.07 7.53
N ARG A 227 23.06 -1.35 7.09
CA ARG A 227 22.72 -1.73 5.71
C ARG A 227 21.23 -1.54 5.37
N SER A 228 20.37 -1.41 6.36
CA SER A 228 18.94 -1.11 6.17
C SER A 228 18.68 0.37 5.87
N TRP A 229 19.50 1.29 6.40
CA TRP A 229 19.27 2.74 6.34
C TRP A 229 19.17 3.32 4.92
N PRO A 230 20.04 2.97 3.95
CA PRO A 230 19.89 3.46 2.58
C PRO A 230 18.52 3.13 1.99
N GLY A 231 17.97 1.94 2.28
CA GLY A 231 16.63 1.57 1.86
C GLY A 231 15.53 2.39 2.53
N PHE A 232 15.71 2.83 3.79
CA PHE A 232 14.76 3.73 4.46
C PHE A 232 14.74 5.11 3.78
N VAL A 233 15.93 5.68 3.53
CA VAL A 233 16.06 6.99 2.89
C VAL A 233 15.46 6.97 1.48
N VAL A 234 15.79 5.97 0.69
CA VAL A 234 15.25 5.81 -0.67
C VAL A 234 13.72 5.64 -0.64
N ASN A 235 13.18 4.81 0.26
CA ASN A 235 11.74 4.64 0.36
C ASN A 235 11.04 5.94 0.78
N PHE A 236 11.60 6.66 1.73
CA PHE A 236 11.08 7.95 2.18
C PHE A 236 11.05 8.97 1.03
N GLY A 237 12.16 9.11 0.30
CA GLY A 237 12.26 10.07 -0.80
C GLY A 237 11.32 9.72 -1.97
N LEU A 238 11.37 8.48 -2.45
CA LEU A 238 10.60 8.07 -3.63
C LEU A 238 9.10 7.97 -3.34
N ALA A 239 8.72 7.23 -2.31
CA ALA A 239 7.30 7.05 -1.99
C ALA A 239 6.71 8.30 -1.33
N GLY A 240 7.42 8.92 -0.38
CA GLY A 240 6.98 10.13 0.30
C GLY A 240 6.81 11.30 -0.66
N GLY A 241 7.81 11.55 -1.52
CA GLY A 241 7.77 12.59 -2.53
C GLY A 241 6.63 12.39 -3.53
N ALA A 242 6.57 11.21 -4.16
CA ALA A 242 5.57 10.94 -5.19
C ALA A 242 4.13 10.93 -4.66
N PHE A 243 3.86 10.19 -3.58
CA PHE A 243 2.49 10.09 -3.05
C PHE A 243 2.06 11.32 -2.26
N GLY A 244 2.98 12.01 -1.56
CA GLY A 244 2.69 13.28 -0.91
C GLY A 244 2.37 14.37 -1.92
N PHE A 245 3.13 14.43 -3.02
CA PHE A 245 2.86 15.35 -4.12
C PHE A 245 1.53 15.01 -4.80
N ALA A 246 1.36 13.78 -5.30
CA ALA A 246 0.15 13.38 -6.02
C ALA A 246 -1.13 13.45 -5.17
N GLY A 247 -1.03 13.16 -3.87
CA GLY A 247 -2.20 13.08 -3.00
C GLY A 247 -2.62 14.39 -2.34
N LEU A 248 -1.73 15.40 -2.27
CA LEU A 248 -2.00 16.63 -1.52
C LEU A 248 -1.54 17.90 -2.25
N TRP A 249 -0.28 17.95 -2.66
CA TRP A 249 0.34 19.19 -3.10
C TRP A 249 0.38 19.39 -4.62
N GLY A 250 0.23 18.32 -5.41
CA GLY A 250 0.44 18.36 -6.85
C GLY A 250 -0.52 19.28 -7.57
N VAL A 251 -1.82 19.19 -7.29
CA VAL A 251 -2.82 20.06 -7.93
C VAL A 251 -2.58 21.51 -7.53
N PRO A 252 -2.57 21.89 -6.23
CA PRO A 252 -2.32 23.29 -5.82
C PRO A 252 -1.00 23.85 -6.34
N PHE A 253 0.07 23.04 -6.39
CA PHE A 253 1.37 23.46 -6.91
C PHE A 253 1.31 23.79 -8.40
N LEU A 254 0.70 22.90 -9.21
CA LEU A 254 0.61 23.10 -10.65
C LEU A 254 -0.31 24.29 -11.01
N GLU A 255 -1.41 24.49 -10.28
CA GLU A 255 -2.27 25.66 -10.43
C GLU A 255 -1.52 26.96 -10.06
N SER A 256 -0.91 27.02 -8.87
CA SER A 256 -0.30 28.26 -8.37
C SER A 256 1.02 28.63 -9.04
N SER A 257 1.87 27.64 -9.38
CA SER A 257 3.22 27.88 -9.91
C SER A 257 3.27 27.93 -11.42
N TYR A 258 2.32 27.25 -12.12
CA TYR A 258 2.32 27.14 -13.57
C TYR A 258 1.04 27.63 -14.24
N GLY A 259 0.03 28.01 -13.46
CA GLY A 259 -1.23 28.51 -14.00
C GLY A 259 -2.04 27.47 -14.76
N LEU A 260 -1.81 26.16 -14.52
CA LEU A 260 -2.64 25.12 -15.12
C LEU A 260 -4.05 25.21 -14.56
N ASP A 261 -5.02 24.85 -15.37
CA ASP A 261 -6.37 24.69 -14.83
C ASP A 261 -6.44 23.44 -13.92
N LYS A 262 -7.49 23.38 -13.08
CA LYS A 262 -7.66 22.30 -12.09
C LYS A 262 -7.77 20.93 -12.73
N ALA A 263 -8.36 20.83 -13.93
CA ALA A 263 -8.53 19.57 -14.65
C ALA A 263 -7.18 19.06 -15.17
N ASP A 264 -6.39 19.92 -15.79
CA ASP A 264 -5.06 19.61 -16.27
C ASP A 264 -4.12 19.25 -15.10
N ALA A 265 -4.15 20.03 -14.01
CA ALA A 265 -3.35 19.73 -12.81
C ALA A 265 -3.72 18.37 -12.19
N ALA A 266 -4.99 18.04 -12.11
CA ALA A 266 -5.48 16.75 -11.64
C ALA A 266 -5.09 15.60 -12.58
N ALA A 267 -5.12 15.83 -13.90
CA ALA A 267 -4.66 14.85 -14.89
C ALA A 267 -3.17 14.52 -14.72
N GLN A 268 -2.32 15.54 -14.43
CA GLN A 268 -0.89 15.33 -14.17
C GLN A 268 -0.64 14.44 -12.95
N THR A 269 -1.34 14.70 -11.85
CA THR A 269 -1.20 13.88 -10.63
C THR A 269 -1.72 12.45 -10.81
N SER A 270 -2.81 12.29 -11.56
CA SER A 270 -3.35 10.98 -11.93
C SER A 270 -2.38 10.19 -12.81
N LEU A 271 -1.76 10.86 -13.78
CA LEU A 271 -0.74 10.26 -14.66
C LEU A 271 0.48 9.79 -13.87
N LEU A 272 0.91 10.57 -12.86
CA LEU A 272 2.01 10.18 -11.97
C LEU A 272 1.68 8.87 -11.24
N VAL A 273 0.49 8.76 -10.65
CA VAL A 273 0.05 7.54 -9.94
C VAL A 273 -0.05 6.35 -10.89
N MET A 274 -0.60 6.53 -12.08
CA MET A 274 -0.71 5.47 -13.09
C MET A 274 0.67 5.01 -13.58
N ALA A 275 1.58 5.95 -13.86
CA ALA A 275 2.95 5.64 -14.27
C ALA A 275 3.73 4.91 -13.15
N CYS A 276 3.47 5.23 -11.88
CA CYS A 276 4.02 4.49 -10.74
C CYS A 276 3.56 3.02 -10.74
N ALA A 277 2.28 2.76 -11.01
CA ALA A 277 1.77 1.40 -11.10
C ALA A 277 2.47 0.59 -12.20
N VAL A 278 2.62 1.17 -13.39
CA VAL A 278 3.35 0.55 -14.52
C VAL A 278 4.84 0.36 -14.18
N GLY A 279 5.46 1.38 -13.60
CA GLY A 279 6.85 1.34 -13.15
C GLY A 279 7.12 0.18 -12.18
N GLY A 280 6.18 -0.10 -11.27
CA GLY A 280 6.26 -1.23 -10.32
C GLY A 280 6.38 -2.59 -11.01
N LEU A 281 5.66 -2.80 -12.11
CA LEU A 281 5.75 -4.03 -12.91
C LEU A 281 7.10 -4.17 -13.62
N VAL A 282 7.60 -3.04 -14.16
CA VAL A 282 8.84 -3.03 -14.94
C VAL A 282 10.05 -3.18 -14.05
N ILE A 283 10.14 -2.42 -12.95
CA ILE A 283 11.34 -2.40 -12.11
C ILE A 283 11.59 -3.74 -11.41
N GLY A 284 10.52 -4.44 -11.02
CA GLY A 284 10.63 -5.78 -10.47
C GLY A 284 11.31 -6.74 -11.44
N ARG A 285 10.83 -6.78 -12.69
CA ARG A 285 11.40 -7.62 -13.76
C ARG A 285 12.84 -7.25 -14.11
N VAL A 286 13.13 -5.95 -14.24
CA VAL A 286 14.47 -5.45 -14.53
C VAL A 286 15.45 -5.85 -13.41
N SER A 287 15.05 -5.67 -12.17
CA SER A 287 15.87 -6.05 -11.02
C SER A 287 16.13 -7.56 -10.92
N ASP A 288 15.10 -8.37 -11.20
CA ASP A 288 15.22 -9.83 -11.16
C ASP A 288 16.07 -10.36 -12.33
N ALA A 289 15.94 -9.76 -13.53
CA ALA A 289 16.73 -10.11 -14.71
C ALA A 289 18.22 -9.76 -14.54
N LEU A 290 18.53 -8.61 -13.94
CA LEU A 290 19.91 -8.19 -13.68
C LEU A 290 20.55 -8.91 -12.48
N GLY A 291 19.77 -9.54 -11.62
CA GLY A 291 20.24 -10.17 -10.38
C GLY A 291 20.93 -9.19 -9.40
N ARG A 292 20.85 -7.91 -9.62
CA ARG A 292 21.52 -6.86 -8.85
C ARG A 292 20.56 -5.73 -8.51
N ARG A 293 20.10 -5.67 -7.27
CA ARG A 293 19.10 -4.69 -6.84
C ARG A 293 19.67 -3.28 -6.63
N ARG A 294 20.89 -3.20 -6.08
CA ARG A 294 21.50 -1.90 -5.73
C ARG A 294 21.72 -0.97 -6.92
N PRO A 295 22.35 -1.41 -8.04
CA PRO A 295 22.53 -0.53 -9.19
C PRO A 295 21.20 -0.03 -9.74
N VAL A 296 20.20 -0.90 -9.87
CA VAL A 296 18.86 -0.55 -10.36
C VAL A 296 18.24 0.51 -9.46
N MET A 297 18.25 0.28 -8.15
CA MET A 297 17.69 1.23 -7.18
C MET A 297 18.40 2.59 -7.24
N VAL A 298 19.73 2.61 -7.30
CA VAL A 298 20.53 3.87 -7.40
C VAL A 298 20.21 4.62 -8.70
N THR A 299 20.22 3.94 -9.84
CA THR A 299 19.91 4.56 -11.14
C THR A 299 18.52 5.18 -11.15
N TRP A 300 17.49 4.43 -10.69
CA TRP A 300 16.12 4.94 -10.62
C TRP A 300 15.97 6.11 -9.65
N THR A 301 16.65 6.07 -8.50
CA THR A 301 16.63 7.17 -7.52
C THR A 301 17.27 8.44 -8.09
N VAL A 302 18.40 8.30 -8.78
CA VAL A 302 19.07 9.44 -9.45
C VAL A 302 18.16 10.02 -10.54
N LEU A 303 17.59 9.18 -11.40
CA LEU A 303 16.67 9.64 -12.43
C LEU A 303 15.45 10.33 -11.83
N HIS A 304 14.87 9.79 -10.76
CA HIS A 304 13.75 10.41 -10.04
C HIS A 304 14.12 11.80 -9.51
N THR A 305 15.30 11.93 -8.90
CA THR A 305 15.76 13.21 -8.37
C THR A 305 15.97 14.24 -9.49
N LEU A 306 16.54 13.83 -10.62
CA LEU A 306 16.74 14.70 -11.77
C LEU A 306 15.41 15.14 -12.41
N LEU A 307 14.40 14.30 -12.41
CA LEU A 307 13.08 14.62 -12.94
C LEU A 307 12.30 15.67 -12.11
N TRP A 308 12.70 15.93 -10.88
CA TRP A 308 12.17 17.05 -10.08
C TRP A 308 12.73 18.41 -10.51
N LEU A 309 13.90 18.45 -11.15
CA LEU A 309 14.59 19.70 -11.48
C LEU A 309 13.76 20.68 -12.33
N PRO A 310 13.02 20.25 -13.38
CA PRO A 310 12.21 21.18 -14.15
C PRO A 310 11.19 21.95 -13.30
N TRP A 311 10.55 21.28 -12.35
CA TRP A 311 9.58 21.92 -11.46
C TRP A 311 10.25 22.75 -10.36
N LEU A 312 11.35 22.29 -9.79
CA LEU A 312 12.11 23.02 -8.77
C LEU A 312 12.74 24.31 -9.32
N LEU A 313 13.17 24.30 -10.58
CA LEU A 313 13.78 25.44 -11.25
C LEU A 313 12.74 26.30 -12.02
N HIS A 314 11.46 26.01 -11.89
CA HIS A 314 10.36 26.72 -12.54
C HIS A 314 10.56 26.89 -14.06
N TRP A 315 11.04 25.84 -14.74
CA TRP A 315 11.18 25.89 -16.19
C TRP A 315 9.83 26.10 -16.86
N PRO A 316 9.76 26.95 -17.91
CA PRO A 316 8.54 27.13 -18.67
C PRO A 316 8.23 25.85 -19.45
N LEU A 317 7.21 25.11 -19.00
CA LEU A 317 6.82 23.82 -19.58
C LEU A 317 5.45 23.94 -20.22
N SER A 318 5.28 23.32 -21.38
CA SER A 318 3.94 23.08 -21.95
C SER A 318 3.21 21.97 -21.18
N VAL A 319 1.87 21.87 -21.34
CA VAL A 319 1.05 20.83 -20.71
C VAL A 319 1.59 19.41 -21.02
N GLY A 320 2.01 19.18 -22.26
CA GLY A 320 2.61 17.90 -22.66
C GLY A 320 3.95 17.60 -21.99
N GLN A 321 4.78 18.62 -21.72
CA GLN A 321 6.03 18.45 -20.99
C GLN A 321 5.77 18.18 -19.50
N HIS A 322 4.77 18.83 -18.89
CA HIS A 322 4.30 18.46 -17.55
C HIS A 322 3.89 16.99 -17.49
N ALA A 323 3.18 16.48 -18.52
CA ALA A 323 2.80 15.08 -18.60
C ALA A 323 4.02 14.14 -18.65
N LEU A 324 5.08 14.49 -19.40
CA LEU A 324 6.30 13.70 -19.43
C LEU A 324 7.02 13.69 -18.06
N VAL A 325 7.09 14.84 -17.41
CA VAL A 325 7.67 14.92 -16.04
C VAL A 325 6.86 14.10 -15.06
N SER A 326 5.54 14.25 -15.05
CA SER A 326 4.64 13.48 -14.19
C SER A 326 4.75 11.97 -14.41
N ALA A 327 4.74 11.53 -15.66
CA ALA A 327 4.91 10.13 -16.02
C ALA A 327 6.28 9.59 -15.60
N GLY A 328 7.34 10.36 -15.86
CA GLY A 328 8.71 10.02 -15.47
C GLY A 328 8.88 9.91 -13.95
N LEU A 329 8.36 10.88 -13.20
CA LEU A 329 8.37 10.88 -11.74
C LEU A 329 7.60 9.68 -11.18
N GLY A 330 6.41 9.41 -11.71
CA GLY A 330 5.63 8.24 -11.31
C GLY A 330 6.36 6.95 -11.60
N PHE A 331 6.82 6.75 -12.83
CA PHE A 331 7.53 5.54 -13.25
C PHE A 331 8.78 5.26 -12.40
N THR A 332 9.58 6.29 -12.15
CA THR A 332 10.82 6.15 -11.38
C THR A 332 10.57 6.00 -9.88
N SER A 333 9.51 6.61 -9.34
CA SER A 333 9.15 6.46 -7.93
C SER A 333 8.89 5.00 -7.55
N ALA A 334 8.41 4.18 -8.49
CA ALA A 334 8.13 2.75 -8.29
C ALA A 334 9.33 1.95 -7.76
N ALA A 335 10.56 2.48 -7.85
CA ALA A 335 11.76 1.89 -7.24
C ALA A 335 11.65 1.74 -5.71
N PHE A 336 10.72 2.45 -5.05
CA PHE A 336 10.45 2.23 -3.63
C PHE A 336 10.09 0.76 -3.33
N ALA A 337 9.44 0.05 -4.28
CA ALA A 337 9.11 -1.37 -4.10
C ALA A 337 10.34 -2.26 -3.96
N LEU A 338 11.48 -1.92 -4.59
CA LEU A 338 12.73 -2.67 -4.42
C LEU A 338 13.29 -2.57 -2.99
N THR A 339 12.95 -1.52 -2.24
CA THR A 339 13.41 -1.38 -0.86
C THR A 339 12.91 -2.51 0.02
N TRP A 340 11.75 -3.10 -0.29
CA TRP A 340 11.20 -4.25 0.43
C TRP A 340 12.03 -5.51 0.19
N ALA A 341 12.43 -5.74 -1.07
CA ALA A 341 13.30 -6.84 -1.42
C ALA A 341 14.69 -6.67 -0.77
N VAL A 342 15.27 -5.47 -0.82
CA VAL A 342 16.52 -5.14 -0.12
C VAL A 342 16.38 -5.32 1.39
N ALA A 343 15.23 -4.98 1.98
CA ALA A 343 15.00 -5.20 3.41
C ALA A 343 15.09 -6.68 3.79
N LYS A 344 14.52 -7.55 2.94
CA LYS A 344 14.58 -9.01 3.12
C LYS A 344 16.01 -9.54 2.97
N GLU A 345 16.79 -9.02 2.01
CA GLU A 345 18.16 -9.49 1.74
C GLU A 345 19.19 -9.06 2.79
N VAL A 346 19.03 -7.86 3.36
CA VAL A 346 20.00 -7.31 4.33
C VAL A 346 19.68 -7.65 5.80
N ASN A 347 18.52 -8.22 6.06
CA ASN A 347 18.10 -8.64 7.40
C ASN A 347 17.81 -10.14 7.41
N PRO A 348 18.00 -10.84 8.53
CA PRO A 348 17.61 -12.24 8.66
C PRO A 348 16.14 -12.45 8.27
N PRO A 349 15.78 -13.57 7.59
CA PRO A 349 14.42 -13.83 7.11
C PRO A 349 13.33 -13.71 8.18
N ARG A 350 13.65 -14.05 9.44
CA ARG A 350 12.77 -13.91 10.61
C ARG A 350 12.41 -12.46 10.96
N LEU A 351 13.22 -11.49 10.53
CA LEU A 351 13.01 -10.05 10.77
C LEU A 351 12.35 -9.35 9.58
N ALA A 352 11.82 -10.08 8.61
CA ALA A 352 11.19 -9.52 7.43
C ALA A 352 9.99 -8.61 7.80
N GLY A 353 9.12 -9.04 8.72
CA GLY A 353 7.98 -8.23 9.18
C GLY A 353 8.41 -6.90 9.82
N PRO A 354 9.25 -6.88 10.86
CA PRO A 354 9.78 -5.65 11.43
C PRO A 354 10.56 -4.79 10.43
N ALA A 355 11.33 -5.39 9.52
CA ALA A 355 12.08 -4.64 8.52
C ALA A 355 11.18 -3.95 7.49
N TRP A 356 10.05 -4.55 7.12
CA TRP A 356 9.07 -3.92 6.23
C TRP A 356 8.24 -2.87 6.95
N SER A 357 7.81 -3.11 8.18
CA SER A 357 6.98 -2.20 8.95
C SER A 357 7.68 -0.88 9.28
N ILE A 358 8.99 -0.87 9.53
CA ILE A 358 9.76 0.36 9.76
C ILE A 358 9.83 1.24 8.50
N ARG A 359 9.75 0.67 7.30
CA ARG A 359 9.88 1.41 6.04
C ARG A 359 8.60 2.09 5.55
N VAL A 360 7.45 1.68 6.04
CA VAL A 360 6.15 2.20 5.60
C VAL A 360 5.70 3.48 6.31
N PRO A 361 5.99 3.73 7.61
CA PRO A 361 5.36 4.82 8.36
C PRO A 361 5.74 6.25 7.96
N PHE A 362 6.92 6.47 7.39
CA PHE A 362 7.50 7.82 7.32
C PHE A 362 6.88 8.78 6.30
N TRP A 363 6.04 8.33 5.38
CA TRP A 363 5.46 9.20 4.36
C TRP A 363 3.96 9.48 4.53
N VAL A 364 3.33 8.86 5.53
CA VAL A 364 1.90 9.01 5.81
C VAL A 364 1.61 10.09 6.86
N ALA A 365 2.61 10.55 7.59
CA ALA A 365 2.45 11.39 8.78
C ALA A 365 2.59 12.92 8.56
N ARG A 366 2.64 13.41 7.30
CA ARG A 366 2.62 14.86 7.01
C ARG A 366 1.72 15.18 5.84
#